data_4eb509d2759b57f58858e0115604a8eb
#
_entry.id   4eb509d2759b57f58858e0115604a8eb
#
_cell.length_a   1.000
_cell.length_b   1.000
_cell.length_c   1.000
_cell.angle_alpha   90.00
_cell.angle_beta   90.00
_cell.angle_gamma   90.00
#
_symmetry.space_group_name_H-M   'P 1'
#
loop_
_entity.id
_entity.type
_entity.pdbx_description
1 polymer ?
#
loop_
_entity_poly.entity_id
_entity_poly.type
_entity_poly.pdbx_seq_one_letter_code
_entity_poly.pdbx_strand_id
1 'polypeptide(L)'
;MKLKIIIGLIAYLASFVFSLGHAMDHAKEVNIFSARHYDSDVQLYEKFTAKTGIKVNVISGKSGALEKRIIEEGSDSKADLYITADAGRLGAFDAKGMLQGGLNTPNIKSVVPSNFRTSKWVGIAKRARIVYFAPDRVSGAELSGLTYESLADPKWKDRLVIRASNNIYNQSLVASLITNNGKGAIADWSKGVVSNMARDPKGNDRAQILAVAAGEADIAVANT
;
A
#
# COMPACT_ATOMS: atom_id res chain seq x y z
N MET A 1 -72.74 -12.53 15.02
CA MET A 1 -71.86 -12.21 13.89
C MET A 1 -70.81 -11.11 14.16
N LYS A 2 -71.02 -10.19 15.09
CA LYS A 2 -70.06 -9.10 15.41
C LYS A 2 -68.81 -9.52 16.23
N LEU A 3 -68.89 -10.58 17.03
CA LEU A 3 -67.73 -11.00 17.89
C LEU A 3 -66.61 -11.71 17.10
N LYS A 4 -66.92 -12.45 16.04
CA LYS A 4 -65.91 -13.15 15.21
C LYS A 4 -65.09 -12.22 14.36
N ILE A 5 -65.60 -11.03 13.98
CA ILE A 5 -64.88 -10.02 13.17
C ILE A 5 -63.84 -9.30 14.07
N ILE A 6 -64.11 -9.06 15.32
CA ILE A 6 -63.18 -8.39 16.26
C ILE A 6 -61.97 -9.26 16.55
N ILE A 7 -62.18 -10.58 16.71
CA ILE A 7 -61.05 -11.53 16.99
C ILE A 7 -60.17 -11.65 15.74
N GLY A 8 -60.69 -11.63 14.53
CA GLY A 8 -59.92 -11.65 13.30
C GLY A 8 -59.05 -10.39 13.10
N LEU A 9 -59.57 -9.23 13.50
CA LEU A 9 -58.89 -7.95 13.35
C LEU A 9 -57.72 -7.82 14.36
N ILE A 10 -57.90 -8.32 15.59
CA ILE A 10 -56.86 -8.32 16.62
C ILE A 10 -55.73 -9.30 16.25
N ALA A 11 -56.03 -10.48 15.70
CA ALA A 11 -55.03 -11.44 15.22
C ALA A 11 -54.23 -10.89 14.05
N TYR A 12 -54.84 -10.12 13.15
CA TYR A 12 -54.13 -9.51 12.01
C TYR A 12 -53.23 -8.35 12.43
N LEU A 13 -53.67 -7.52 13.39
CA LEU A 13 -52.84 -6.46 13.98
C LEU A 13 -51.66 -7.03 14.81
N ALA A 14 -51.86 -8.12 15.54
CA ALA A 14 -50.80 -8.79 16.29
C ALA A 14 -49.72 -9.40 15.36
N SER A 15 -50.12 -9.95 14.20
CA SER A 15 -49.18 -10.47 13.18
C SER A 15 -48.39 -9.36 12.49
N PHE A 16 -48.93 -8.15 12.36
CA PHE A 16 -48.24 -7.01 11.73
C PHE A 16 -47.21 -6.37 12.68
N VAL A 17 -47.48 -6.38 13.99
CA VAL A 17 -46.52 -5.86 14.99
C VAL A 17 -45.35 -6.81 15.18
N PHE A 18 -45.50 -8.13 14.98
CA PHE A 18 -44.42 -9.09 15.07
C PHE A 18 -43.48 -9.09 13.85
N SER A 19 -43.92 -8.57 12.70
CA SER A 19 -43.12 -8.46 11.48
C SER A 19 -42.22 -7.22 11.46
N LEU A 20 -42.41 -6.26 12.35
CA LEU A 20 -41.58 -5.04 12.45
C LEU A 20 -40.33 -5.20 13.34
N GLY A 21 -40.17 -6.35 14.01
CA GLY A 21 -39.07 -6.62 14.93
C GLY A 21 -37.87 -7.36 14.35
N HIS A 22 -37.90 -7.74 13.09
CA HIS A 22 -36.78 -8.39 12.39
C HIS A 22 -36.25 -7.53 11.24
N ALA A 23 -36.05 -6.23 11.47
CA ALA A 23 -34.97 -5.55 10.79
C ALA A 23 -33.70 -6.23 11.33
N MET A 24 -33.21 -7.24 10.62
CA MET A 24 -31.87 -7.75 10.86
C MET A 24 -30.95 -6.54 10.84
N ASP A 25 -30.44 -6.19 12.02
CA ASP A 25 -29.31 -5.30 12.15
C ASP A 25 -28.15 -6.05 11.48
N HIS A 26 -28.07 -5.93 10.14
CA HIS A 26 -26.89 -6.38 9.42
C HIS A 26 -25.77 -5.56 9.99
N ALA A 27 -25.04 -6.16 10.90
CA ALA A 27 -23.89 -5.56 11.52
C ALA A 27 -23.06 -4.95 10.38
N LYS A 28 -23.05 -3.63 10.32
CA LYS A 28 -22.30 -2.91 9.27
C LYS A 28 -20.87 -3.38 9.37
N GLU A 29 -20.31 -3.86 8.30
CA GLU A 29 -18.92 -4.30 8.23
C GLU A 29 -18.21 -3.70 7.05
N VAL A 30 -16.88 -3.61 7.15
CA VAL A 30 -15.98 -3.22 6.08
C VAL A 30 -14.89 -4.27 5.95
N ASN A 31 -14.66 -4.73 4.72
CA ASN A 31 -13.68 -5.76 4.38
C ASN A 31 -12.46 -5.10 3.76
N ILE A 32 -11.33 -5.19 4.43
CA ILE A 32 -10.06 -4.61 4.02
C ILE A 32 -9.15 -5.71 3.48
N PHE A 33 -8.77 -5.63 2.21
CA PHE A 33 -7.70 -6.45 1.64
C PHE A 33 -6.39 -5.68 1.81
N SER A 34 -5.51 -6.17 2.70
CA SER A 34 -4.33 -5.43 3.13
C SER A 34 -3.02 -6.16 2.85
N ALA A 35 -2.13 -5.50 2.13
CA ALA A 35 -0.73 -5.90 2.01
C ALA A 35 0.17 -5.32 3.12
N ARG A 36 -0.41 -4.62 4.08
CA ARG A 36 0.27 -4.12 5.28
C ARG A 36 0.20 -5.17 6.39
N HIS A 37 1.16 -5.11 7.31
CA HIS A 37 1.30 -6.09 8.39
C HIS A 37 1.85 -5.46 9.68
N TYR A 38 1.43 -4.21 9.96
CA TYR A 38 1.88 -3.50 11.15
C TYR A 38 0.84 -3.62 12.27
N ASP A 39 1.27 -3.89 13.50
CA ASP A 39 0.41 -3.97 14.68
C ASP A 39 -0.36 -2.67 14.94
N SER A 40 0.24 -1.52 14.56
CA SER A 40 -0.42 -0.22 14.62
C SER A 40 -1.69 -0.12 13.77
N ASP A 41 -1.79 -0.90 12.70
CA ASP A 41 -2.98 -0.91 11.85
C ASP A 41 -4.15 -1.58 12.57
N VAL A 42 -3.90 -2.63 13.36
CA VAL A 42 -4.92 -3.31 14.18
C VAL A 42 -5.56 -2.33 15.17
N GLN A 43 -4.74 -1.57 15.90
CA GLN A 43 -5.23 -0.55 16.84
C GLN A 43 -6.08 0.53 16.16
N LEU A 44 -5.75 0.89 14.92
CA LEU A 44 -6.52 1.85 14.13
C LEU A 44 -7.91 1.30 13.78
N TYR A 45 -7.98 0.03 13.39
CA TYR A 45 -9.23 -0.64 13.05
C TYR A 45 -10.13 -0.82 14.30
N GLU A 46 -9.54 -1.18 15.44
CA GLU A 46 -10.26 -1.26 16.73
C GLU A 46 -10.85 0.09 17.14
N LYS A 47 -10.07 1.18 17.01
CA LYS A 47 -10.56 2.55 17.30
C LYS A 47 -11.70 2.95 16.35
N PHE A 48 -11.62 2.56 15.09
CA PHE A 48 -12.70 2.82 14.12
C PHE A 48 -13.96 2.06 14.51
N THR A 49 -13.85 0.78 14.81
CA THR A 49 -14.99 -0.04 15.26
C THR A 49 -15.60 0.50 16.55
N ALA A 50 -14.79 0.86 17.54
CA ALA A 50 -15.27 1.45 18.80
C ALA A 50 -16.03 2.77 18.59
N LYS A 51 -15.59 3.59 17.63
CA LYS A 51 -16.21 4.89 17.32
C LYS A 51 -17.49 4.77 16.49
N THR A 52 -17.59 3.79 15.62
CA THR A 52 -18.64 3.73 14.58
C THR A 52 -19.62 2.58 14.74
N GLY A 53 -19.28 1.55 15.53
CA GLY A 53 -19.99 0.28 15.56
C GLY A 53 -19.78 -0.60 14.32
N ILE A 54 -19.00 -0.16 13.34
CA ILE A 54 -18.74 -0.88 12.09
C ILE A 54 -17.60 -1.86 12.33
N LYS A 55 -17.85 -3.14 12.09
CA LYS A 55 -16.84 -4.19 12.20
C LYS A 55 -15.82 -4.10 11.06
N VAL A 56 -14.54 -4.23 11.37
CA VAL A 56 -13.48 -4.30 10.37
C VAL A 56 -13.00 -5.75 10.21
N ASN A 57 -13.14 -6.29 9.02
CA ASN A 57 -12.58 -7.60 8.65
C ASN A 57 -11.33 -7.38 7.79
N VAL A 58 -10.20 -7.99 8.15
CA VAL A 58 -8.94 -7.81 7.43
C VAL A 58 -8.50 -9.12 6.79
N ILE A 59 -8.31 -9.10 5.47
CA ILE A 59 -7.71 -10.19 4.70
C ILE A 59 -6.31 -9.75 4.31
N SER A 60 -5.32 -10.35 4.97
CA SER A 60 -3.91 -10.02 4.77
C SER A 60 -3.27 -10.90 3.69
N GLY A 61 -2.37 -10.31 2.88
CA GLY A 61 -1.66 -11.06 1.85
C GLY A 61 -0.62 -10.23 1.09
N LYS A 62 0.10 -10.88 0.18
CA LYS A 62 1.00 -10.17 -0.74
C LYS A 62 0.17 -9.35 -1.73
N SER A 63 0.58 -8.10 -2.03
CA SER A 63 -0.15 -7.20 -2.94
C SER A 63 -0.59 -7.88 -4.23
N GLY A 64 0.32 -8.56 -4.94
CA GLY A 64 -0.03 -9.21 -6.22
C GLY A 64 -1.05 -10.34 -6.09
N ALA A 65 -1.06 -11.07 -4.96
CA ALA A 65 -2.05 -12.12 -4.72
C ALA A 65 -3.44 -11.53 -4.42
N LEU A 66 -3.48 -10.46 -3.61
CA LEU A 66 -4.73 -9.74 -3.33
C LEU A 66 -5.29 -9.07 -4.58
N GLU A 67 -4.44 -8.42 -5.40
CA GLU A 67 -4.83 -7.82 -6.68
C GLU A 67 -5.41 -8.85 -7.63
N LYS A 68 -4.73 -10.00 -7.79
CA LYS A 68 -5.21 -11.10 -8.62
C LYS A 68 -6.59 -11.58 -8.16
N ARG A 69 -6.74 -11.79 -6.85
CA ARG A 69 -7.99 -12.23 -6.26
C ARG A 69 -9.13 -11.24 -6.53
N ILE A 70 -8.93 -9.93 -6.28
CA ILE A 70 -9.95 -8.90 -6.54
C ILE A 70 -10.35 -8.89 -8.02
N ILE A 71 -9.38 -9.02 -8.93
CA ILE A 71 -9.66 -9.05 -10.38
C ILE A 71 -10.46 -10.30 -10.76
N GLU A 72 -10.11 -11.46 -10.21
CA GLU A 72 -10.80 -12.74 -10.51
C GLU A 72 -12.22 -12.78 -9.93
N GLU A 73 -12.43 -12.22 -8.74
CA GLU A 73 -13.74 -12.11 -8.12
C GLU A 73 -14.63 -11.05 -8.82
N GLY A 74 -14.04 -10.03 -9.45
CA GLY A 74 -14.76 -8.99 -10.18
C GLY A 74 -15.83 -8.29 -9.32
N SER A 75 -17.08 -8.27 -9.80
CA SER A 75 -18.23 -7.69 -9.08
C SER A 75 -18.61 -8.45 -7.80
N ASP A 76 -18.18 -9.69 -7.64
CA ASP A 76 -18.48 -10.52 -6.47
C ASP A 76 -17.44 -10.38 -5.36
N SER A 77 -16.42 -9.55 -5.60
CA SER A 77 -15.37 -9.29 -4.62
C SER A 77 -15.94 -8.69 -3.34
N LYS A 78 -15.49 -9.24 -2.21
CA LYS A 78 -15.84 -8.73 -0.88
C LYS A 78 -14.94 -7.56 -0.44
N ALA A 79 -13.98 -7.13 -1.26
CA ALA A 79 -13.06 -6.06 -0.92
C ALA A 79 -13.74 -4.69 -1.00
N ASP A 80 -14.03 -4.09 0.15
CA ASP A 80 -14.49 -2.70 0.23
C ASP A 80 -13.32 -1.73 0.13
N LEU A 81 -12.16 -2.09 0.72
CA LEU A 81 -10.93 -1.32 0.69
C LEU A 81 -9.74 -2.20 0.32
N TYR A 82 -8.86 -1.67 -0.52
CA TYR A 82 -7.56 -2.28 -0.82
C TYR A 82 -6.43 -1.39 -0.31
N ILE A 83 -5.60 -1.90 0.60
CA ILE A 83 -4.45 -1.21 1.16
C ILE A 83 -3.16 -1.87 0.67
N THR A 84 -2.34 -1.10 -0.03
CA THR A 84 -1.09 -1.58 -0.59
C THR A 84 0.05 -0.60 -0.35
N ALA A 85 1.27 -1.02 -0.61
CA ALA A 85 2.42 -0.16 -0.64
C ALA A 85 2.65 0.36 -2.06
N ASP A 86 3.01 1.66 -2.15
CA ASP A 86 3.35 2.36 -3.38
C ASP A 86 2.15 2.78 -4.25
N ALA A 87 2.12 4.07 -4.59
CA ALA A 87 1.06 4.66 -5.42
C ALA A 87 1.04 4.11 -6.85
N GLY A 88 2.17 3.61 -7.38
CA GLY A 88 2.25 2.98 -8.69
C GLY A 88 1.34 1.78 -8.83
N ARG A 89 1.15 0.99 -7.77
CA ARG A 89 0.18 -0.11 -7.76
C ARG A 89 -1.25 0.38 -7.85
N LEU A 90 -1.58 1.42 -7.08
CA LEU A 90 -2.93 2.01 -7.12
C LEU A 90 -3.22 2.62 -8.48
N GLY A 91 -2.25 3.30 -9.10
CA GLY A 91 -2.39 3.82 -10.47
C GLY A 91 -2.61 2.71 -11.50
N ALA A 92 -1.87 1.61 -11.41
CA ALA A 92 -2.07 0.46 -12.29
C ALA A 92 -3.44 -0.22 -12.07
N PHE A 93 -3.93 -0.23 -10.84
CA PHE A 93 -5.24 -0.79 -10.50
C PHE A 93 -6.39 0.11 -10.97
N ASP A 94 -6.21 1.44 -10.87
CA ASP A 94 -7.11 2.44 -11.41
C ASP A 94 -7.19 2.37 -12.96
N ALA A 95 -6.08 2.21 -13.64
CA ALA A 95 -6.04 2.05 -15.10
C ALA A 95 -6.82 0.82 -15.61
N LYS A 96 -7.03 -0.18 -14.74
CA LYS A 96 -7.87 -1.36 -15.00
C LYS A 96 -9.34 -1.14 -14.63
N GLY A 97 -9.73 0.05 -14.16
CA GLY A 97 -11.10 0.34 -13.73
C GLY A 97 -11.51 -0.32 -12.41
N MET A 98 -10.56 -0.80 -11.61
CA MET A 98 -10.82 -1.57 -10.39
C MET A 98 -11.05 -0.69 -9.15
N LEU A 99 -10.90 0.63 -9.26
CA LEU A 99 -11.08 1.55 -8.16
C LEU A 99 -12.34 2.41 -8.35
N GLN A 100 -13.14 2.50 -7.30
CA GLN A 100 -14.32 3.35 -7.23
C GLN A 100 -13.95 4.79 -6.86
N GLY A 101 -14.67 5.77 -7.43
CA GLY A 101 -14.51 7.18 -7.08
C GLY A 101 -15.18 7.53 -5.75
N GLY A 102 -15.05 8.81 -5.35
CA GLY A 102 -15.76 9.36 -4.18
C GLY A 102 -14.85 9.75 -3.01
N LEU A 103 -13.54 9.49 -3.08
CA LEU A 103 -12.60 9.80 -1.98
C LEU A 103 -12.24 11.30 -1.83
N ASN A 104 -12.75 12.19 -2.68
CA ASN A 104 -12.48 13.63 -2.61
C ASN A 104 -13.37 14.36 -1.57
N THR A 105 -13.55 13.80 -0.39
CA THR A 105 -14.31 14.43 0.69
C THR A 105 -13.56 15.66 1.27
N PRO A 106 -14.26 16.65 1.87
CA PRO A 106 -13.62 17.78 2.51
C PRO A 106 -12.57 17.36 3.57
N ASN A 107 -12.88 16.34 4.37
CA ASN A 107 -11.96 15.83 5.41
C ASN A 107 -10.68 15.26 4.80
N ILE A 108 -10.75 14.48 3.72
CA ILE A 108 -9.55 13.96 3.05
C ILE A 108 -8.75 15.12 2.44
N LYS A 109 -9.42 16.08 1.81
CA LYS A 109 -8.77 17.24 1.20
C LYS A 109 -8.03 18.12 2.22
N SER A 110 -8.52 18.21 3.44
CA SER A 110 -7.91 19.04 4.50
C SER A 110 -6.63 18.41 5.07
N VAL A 111 -6.46 17.08 5.02
CA VAL A 111 -5.35 16.39 5.66
C VAL A 111 -4.36 15.74 4.69
N VAL A 112 -4.79 15.43 3.45
CA VAL A 112 -3.93 14.79 2.44
C VAL A 112 -3.65 15.75 1.29
N PRO A 113 -2.38 16.12 1.04
CA PRO A 113 -2.02 16.98 -0.09
C PRO A 113 -2.46 16.41 -1.45
N SER A 114 -2.74 17.29 -2.42
CA SER A 114 -3.31 16.91 -3.72
C SER A 114 -2.45 15.92 -4.53
N ASN A 115 -1.13 15.98 -4.38
CA ASN A 115 -0.19 15.07 -5.04
C ASN A 115 -0.16 13.66 -4.44
N PHE A 116 -0.83 13.43 -3.29
CA PHE A 116 -0.93 12.13 -2.63
C PHE A 116 -2.37 11.58 -2.60
N ARG A 117 -3.25 12.09 -3.45
CA ARG A 117 -4.64 11.61 -3.56
C ARG A 117 -5.20 11.84 -4.96
N THR A 118 -6.18 11.02 -5.30
CA THR A 118 -7.08 11.22 -6.43
C THR A 118 -8.53 11.10 -5.93
N SER A 119 -9.50 11.08 -6.83
CA SER A 119 -10.89 10.74 -6.46
C SER A 119 -11.06 9.26 -6.09
N LYS A 120 -10.08 8.40 -6.39
CA LYS A 120 -10.17 6.94 -6.29
C LYS A 120 -9.18 6.30 -5.32
N TRP A 121 -8.14 7.00 -4.92
CA TRP A 121 -7.20 6.52 -3.92
C TRP A 121 -6.60 7.66 -3.10
N VAL A 122 -6.06 7.32 -1.93
CA VAL A 122 -5.46 8.27 -0.99
C VAL A 122 -4.21 7.66 -0.35
N GLY A 123 -3.14 8.45 -0.26
CA GLY A 123 -1.93 8.10 0.49
C GLY A 123 -2.15 8.29 1.99
N ILE A 124 -2.01 7.22 2.76
CA ILE A 124 -2.15 7.24 4.22
C ILE A 124 -0.81 7.37 4.96
N ALA A 125 0.31 7.12 4.26
CA ALA A 125 1.67 7.28 4.77
C ALA A 125 2.62 7.55 3.60
N LYS A 126 3.69 8.27 3.87
CA LYS A 126 4.79 8.49 2.91
C LYS A 126 6.12 8.09 3.51
N ARG A 127 7.04 7.61 2.68
CA ARG A 127 8.42 7.30 3.03
C ARG A 127 9.35 7.85 1.94
N ALA A 128 10.57 8.18 2.32
CA ALA A 128 11.63 8.46 1.36
C ALA A 128 12.37 7.15 1.02
N ARG A 129 12.77 6.99 -0.22
CA ARG A 129 13.77 5.99 -0.59
C ARG A 129 15.11 6.69 -0.53
N ILE A 130 16.04 6.23 0.29
CA ILE A 130 17.30 6.92 0.57
C ILE A 130 18.48 5.97 0.43
N VAL A 131 19.68 6.55 0.41
CA VAL A 131 20.93 5.80 0.51
C VAL A 131 21.35 5.73 1.97
N TYR A 132 21.47 4.52 2.48
CA TYR A 132 22.11 4.22 3.75
C TYR A 132 23.60 3.96 3.50
N PHE A 133 24.47 4.31 4.43
CA PHE A 133 25.90 4.12 4.31
C PHE A 133 26.54 3.70 5.63
N ALA A 134 27.70 3.09 5.55
CA ALA A 134 28.54 2.76 6.69
C ALA A 134 29.49 3.93 6.98
N PRO A 135 29.37 4.64 8.12
CA PRO A 135 30.14 5.85 8.38
C PRO A 135 31.65 5.60 8.59
N ASP A 136 32.02 4.37 8.90
CA ASP A 136 33.40 3.92 9.04
C ASP A 136 34.09 3.54 7.70
N ARG A 137 33.31 3.36 6.62
CA ARG A 137 33.80 2.94 5.30
C ARG A 137 33.47 3.91 4.17
N VAL A 138 32.62 4.87 4.41
CA VAL A 138 32.22 5.90 3.42
C VAL A 138 32.49 7.28 4.01
N SER A 139 33.38 8.02 3.42
CA SER A 139 33.75 9.36 3.86
C SER A 139 32.71 10.42 3.46
N GLY A 140 32.68 11.55 4.18
CA GLY A 140 31.84 12.67 3.83
C GLY A 140 32.16 13.25 2.44
N ALA A 141 33.40 13.14 1.97
CA ALA A 141 33.79 13.55 0.63
C ALA A 141 33.16 12.66 -0.45
N GLU A 142 33.06 11.34 -0.23
CA GLU A 142 32.38 10.41 -1.14
C GLU A 142 30.87 10.63 -1.21
N LEU A 143 30.27 11.13 -0.12
CA LEU A 143 28.85 11.46 -0.03
C LEU A 143 28.52 12.82 -0.64
N SER A 144 29.53 13.69 -0.79
CA SER A 144 29.32 15.00 -1.39
C SER A 144 28.82 14.85 -2.83
N GLY A 145 27.66 15.45 -3.14
CA GLY A 145 27.03 15.32 -4.45
C GLY A 145 26.41 13.94 -4.74
N LEU A 146 26.21 13.09 -3.72
CA LEU A 146 25.56 11.79 -3.89
C LEU A 146 24.11 11.98 -4.35
N THR A 147 23.78 11.46 -5.53
CA THR A 147 22.44 11.37 -6.10
C THR A 147 22.13 9.93 -6.48
N TYR A 148 20.90 9.66 -6.91
CA TYR A 148 20.59 8.35 -7.45
C TYR A 148 21.40 8.03 -8.73
N GLU A 149 21.62 9.05 -9.56
CA GLU A 149 22.38 8.92 -10.80
C GLU A 149 23.83 8.50 -10.53
N SER A 150 24.46 9.06 -9.49
CA SER A 150 25.82 8.74 -9.10
C SER A 150 26.02 7.34 -8.51
N LEU A 151 24.95 6.59 -8.24
CA LEU A 151 25.06 5.17 -7.84
C LEU A 151 25.62 4.27 -8.95
N ALA A 152 25.61 4.75 -10.19
CA ALA A 152 26.23 4.06 -11.32
C ALA A 152 27.74 4.34 -11.46
N ASP A 153 28.30 5.28 -10.67
CA ASP A 153 29.73 5.61 -10.74
C ASP A 153 30.59 4.41 -10.33
N PRO A 154 31.70 4.14 -11.05
CA PRO A 154 32.59 3.03 -10.72
C PRO A 154 33.21 3.06 -9.31
N LYS A 155 33.19 4.21 -8.62
CA LYS A 155 33.62 4.32 -7.22
C LYS A 155 32.84 3.43 -6.25
N TRP A 156 31.62 3.02 -6.65
CA TRP A 156 30.77 2.13 -5.85
C TRP A 156 30.92 0.65 -6.23
N LYS A 157 31.90 0.30 -7.06
CA LYS A 157 32.17 -1.08 -7.48
C LYS A 157 32.31 -2.02 -6.27
N ASP A 158 31.46 -3.08 -6.25
CA ASP A 158 31.39 -4.08 -5.18
C ASP A 158 31.02 -3.50 -3.78
N ARG A 159 30.39 -2.32 -3.74
CA ARG A 159 30.07 -1.60 -2.50
C ARG A 159 28.58 -1.30 -2.31
N LEU A 160 27.75 -1.56 -3.31
CA LEU A 160 26.31 -1.24 -3.32
C LEU A 160 25.46 -2.50 -3.12
N VAL A 161 24.42 -2.40 -2.28
CA VAL A 161 23.33 -3.38 -2.24
C VAL A 161 21.98 -2.72 -2.44
N ILE A 162 21.13 -3.38 -3.20
CA ILE A 162 19.77 -2.93 -3.52
C ILE A 162 18.87 -4.15 -3.69
N ARG A 163 17.56 -3.97 -3.54
CA ARG A 163 16.57 -5.05 -3.77
C ARG A 163 16.50 -5.45 -5.24
N ALA A 164 15.92 -6.62 -5.49
CA ALA A 164 15.66 -7.11 -6.83
C ALA A 164 14.76 -6.14 -7.64
N SER A 165 14.95 -6.11 -8.96
CA SER A 165 14.23 -5.23 -9.90
C SER A 165 12.72 -5.48 -9.99
N ASN A 166 12.25 -6.66 -9.60
CA ASN A 166 10.81 -6.98 -9.53
C ASN A 166 10.11 -6.36 -8.32
N ASN A 167 10.84 -5.68 -7.44
CA ASN A 167 10.26 -5.00 -6.29
C ASN A 167 9.67 -3.65 -6.70
N ILE A 168 8.43 -3.37 -6.26
CA ILE A 168 7.70 -2.14 -6.62
C ILE A 168 8.47 -0.86 -6.25
N TYR A 169 9.20 -0.82 -5.14
CA TYR A 169 9.96 0.37 -4.74
C TYR A 169 11.09 0.69 -5.70
N ASN A 170 11.79 -0.33 -6.22
CA ASN A 170 12.79 -0.13 -7.26
C ASN A 170 12.15 0.25 -8.60
N GLN A 171 11.02 -0.35 -8.95
CA GLN A 171 10.28 0.00 -10.16
C GLN A 171 9.83 1.47 -10.13
N SER A 172 9.31 1.95 -9.01
CA SER A 172 8.91 3.35 -8.83
C SER A 172 10.10 4.30 -8.87
N LEU A 173 11.23 3.94 -8.26
CA LEU A 173 12.49 4.72 -8.37
C LEU A 173 12.93 4.82 -9.83
N VAL A 174 13.04 3.70 -10.54
CA VAL A 174 13.43 3.66 -11.95
C VAL A 174 12.46 4.44 -12.83
N ALA A 175 11.14 4.32 -12.60
CA ALA A 175 10.14 5.09 -13.32
C ALA A 175 10.30 6.61 -13.11
N SER A 176 10.57 7.04 -11.87
CA SER A 176 10.88 8.43 -11.55
C SER A 176 12.13 8.93 -12.29
N LEU A 177 13.21 8.13 -12.26
CA LEU A 177 14.44 8.47 -12.97
C LEU A 177 14.24 8.53 -14.49
N ILE A 178 13.47 7.61 -15.06
CA ILE A 178 13.12 7.66 -16.50
C ILE A 178 12.37 8.95 -16.85
N THR A 179 11.43 9.37 -16.01
CA THR A 179 10.66 10.59 -16.23
C THR A 179 11.55 11.83 -16.24
N ASN A 180 12.56 11.86 -15.39
CA ASN A 180 13.45 13.01 -15.24
C ASN A 180 14.63 13.00 -16.22
N ASN A 181 15.18 11.82 -16.58
CA ASN A 181 16.44 11.69 -17.29
C ASN A 181 16.30 10.97 -18.66
N GLY A 182 15.12 10.44 -18.95
CA GLY A 182 14.85 9.68 -20.18
C GLY A 182 15.27 8.21 -20.11
N LYS A 183 14.61 7.38 -20.92
CA LYS A 183 14.75 5.92 -20.91
C LYS A 183 16.17 5.43 -21.24
N GLY A 184 16.84 6.09 -22.22
CA GLY A 184 18.20 5.69 -22.65
C GLY A 184 19.22 5.85 -21.55
N ALA A 185 19.26 7.04 -20.91
CA ALA A 185 20.18 7.32 -19.81
C ALA A 185 19.98 6.35 -18.63
N ILE A 186 18.73 6.01 -18.34
CA ILE A 186 18.41 5.11 -17.21
C ILE A 186 18.69 3.64 -17.56
N ALA A 187 18.67 3.25 -18.82
CA ALA A 187 19.14 1.93 -19.23
C ALA A 187 20.64 1.76 -18.94
N ASP A 188 21.45 2.77 -19.24
CA ASP A 188 22.89 2.74 -18.97
C ASP A 188 23.19 2.88 -17.47
N TRP A 189 22.49 3.76 -16.77
CA TRP A 189 22.52 3.83 -15.31
C TRP A 189 22.25 2.47 -14.64
N SER A 190 21.24 1.74 -15.12
CA SER A 190 20.88 0.42 -14.58
C SER A 190 22.02 -0.59 -14.74
N LYS A 191 22.76 -0.56 -15.87
CA LYS A 191 23.95 -1.39 -16.08
C LYS A 191 25.06 -1.03 -15.07
N GLY A 192 25.30 0.28 -14.86
CA GLY A 192 26.29 0.76 -13.89
C GLY A 192 25.94 0.32 -12.46
N VAL A 193 24.67 0.50 -12.05
CA VAL A 193 24.20 0.03 -10.74
C VAL A 193 24.39 -1.47 -10.56
N VAL A 194 24.07 -2.28 -11.57
CA VAL A 194 24.28 -3.74 -11.51
C VAL A 194 25.78 -4.08 -11.38
N SER A 195 26.64 -3.37 -12.14
CA SER A 195 28.11 -3.56 -12.04
C SER A 195 28.68 -3.21 -10.66
N ASN A 196 28.00 -2.34 -9.91
CA ASN A 196 28.44 -1.85 -8.61
C ASN A 196 27.91 -2.69 -7.43
N MET A 197 27.04 -3.67 -7.71
CA MET A 197 26.48 -4.52 -6.65
C MET A 197 27.55 -5.40 -6.00
N ALA A 198 27.61 -5.36 -4.66
CA ALA A 198 28.48 -6.22 -3.87
C ALA A 198 28.04 -7.69 -3.86
N ARG A 199 26.78 -7.94 -4.18
CA ARG A 199 26.18 -9.26 -4.27
C ARG A 199 24.89 -9.25 -5.09
N ASP A 200 24.40 -10.40 -5.48
CA ASP A 200 23.10 -10.56 -6.08
C ASP A 200 21.97 -10.00 -5.19
N PRO A 201 20.97 -9.32 -5.78
CA PRO A 201 19.85 -8.76 -5.03
C PRO A 201 19.05 -9.84 -4.30
N LYS A 202 18.98 -9.74 -2.98
CA LYS A 202 18.20 -10.65 -2.12
C LYS A 202 17.57 -9.92 -0.93
N GLY A 203 16.46 -10.41 -0.43
CA GLY A 203 15.80 -9.90 0.77
C GLY A 203 15.03 -8.59 0.58
N ASN A 204 14.55 -8.04 1.67
CA ASN A 204 13.78 -6.79 1.73
C ASN A 204 14.70 -5.57 2.04
N ASP A 205 14.12 -4.36 2.20
CA ASP A 205 14.90 -3.15 2.51
C ASP A 205 15.71 -3.29 3.81
N ARG A 206 15.14 -3.89 4.85
CA ARG A 206 15.86 -4.15 6.11
C ARG A 206 17.08 -5.06 5.89
N ALA A 207 16.96 -6.05 5.01
CA ALA A 207 18.10 -6.93 4.69
C ALA A 207 19.22 -6.20 3.95
N GLN A 208 18.94 -5.13 3.19
CA GLN A 208 19.98 -4.30 2.59
C GLN A 208 20.71 -3.47 3.66
N ILE A 209 19.97 -2.88 4.61
CA ILE A 209 20.56 -2.12 5.73
C ILE A 209 21.42 -3.02 6.60
N LEU A 210 20.95 -4.23 6.91
CA LEU A 210 21.71 -5.21 7.68
C LEU A 210 22.98 -5.68 6.95
N ALA A 211 22.95 -5.80 5.62
CA ALA A 211 24.14 -6.13 4.83
C ALA A 211 25.22 -5.04 4.95
N VAL A 212 24.84 -3.77 4.94
CA VAL A 212 25.78 -2.66 5.21
C VAL A 212 26.32 -2.72 6.63
N ALA A 213 25.47 -2.93 7.62
CA ALA A 213 25.90 -3.06 9.02
C ALA A 213 26.85 -4.26 9.24
N ALA A 214 26.67 -5.34 8.49
CA ALA A 214 27.52 -6.54 8.56
C ALA A 214 28.82 -6.43 7.73
N GLY A 215 29.04 -5.32 7.00
CA GLY A 215 30.23 -5.15 6.15
C GLY A 215 30.16 -5.86 4.79
N GLU A 216 28.99 -6.38 4.37
CA GLU A 216 28.82 -6.99 3.04
C GLU A 216 28.83 -5.93 1.92
N ALA A 217 28.52 -4.68 2.25
CA ALA A 217 28.53 -3.54 1.33
C ALA A 217 28.70 -2.25 2.12
N ASP A 218 29.02 -1.16 1.45
CA ASP A 218 29.21 0.14 2.09
C ASP A 218 27.99 1.05 2.01
N ILE A 219 27.18 0.89 0.96
CA ILE A 219 25.94 1.64 0.76
C ILE A 219 24.77 0.75 0.39
N ALA A 220 23.57 1.19 0.76
CA ALA A 220 22.32 0.49 0.42
C ALA A 220 21.22 1.48 0.03
N VAL A 221 20.39 1.12 -0.95
CA VAL A 221 19.17 1.86 -1.27
C VAL A 221 17.99 1.18 -0.61
N ALA A 222 17.34 1.88 0.33
CA ALA A 222 16.21 1.37 1.09
C ALA A 222 15.23 2.49 1.48
N ASN A 223 14.03 2.12 1.91
CA ASN A 223 13.04 3.08 2.41
C ASN A 223 13.30 3.43 3.88
N THR A 224 12.94 4.68 4.25
CA THR A 224 12.90 5.13 5.66
C THR A 224 11.81 4.44 6.46
#